data_0b7ae16c9557e6fe4da6d12dfc300c55
#
_entry.id   0b7ae16c9557e6fe4da6d12dfc300c55
#
_cell.length_a   1.000
_cell.length_b   1.000
_cell.length_c   1.000
_cell.angle_alpha   90.00
_cell.angle_beta   90.00
_cell.angle_gamma   90.00
#
_symmetry.space_group_name_H-M   'P 1'
#
loop_
_entity.id
_entity.type
_entity.pdbx_description
1 polymer ?
#
loop_
_entity_poly.entity_id
_entity_poly.type
_entity_poly.pdbx_seq_one_letter_code
_entity_poly.pdbx_strand_id
1 'polypeptide(L)'
;MIDKDIEINRYDKRADSLLNTNKLPILNKLPAYVNIPYQYYFYLLGKKPSQSKLLEIGAGMGENTSSLLNMSFKVTSTDISSKSIEVMRNKFSKYSNFSAEVADMEKLPFADESFDVVCSAGSLSYGDNAVVMNEIYRVLKKGGVMI
;
A
#
# COMPACT_ATOMS: atom_id res chain seq x y z
N MET A 1 -2.16 2.75 -21.46
CA MET A 1 -2.93 3.16 -20.27
C MET A 1 -3.75 1.95 -19.82
N ILE A 2 -3.59 1.52 -18.60
CA ILE A 2 -4.35 0.38 -18.06
C ILE A 2 -5.76 0.88 -17.74
N ASP A 3 -6.77 0.08 -18.10
CA ASP A 3 -8.16 0.41 -17.80
C ASP A 3 -8.40 0.22 -16.29
N LYS A 4 -8.62 1.32 -15.58
CA LYS A 4 -8.81 1.32 -14.12
C LYS A 4 -10.04 0.51 -13.69
N ASP A 5 -11.09 0.49 -14.52
CA ASP A 5 -12.31 -0.28 -14.21
C ASP A 5 -12.04 -1.79 -14.24
N ILE A 6 -11.18 -2.24 -15.15
CA ILE A 6 -10.76 -3.64 -15.21
C ILE A 6 -9.98 -4.01 -13.94
N GLU A 7 -9.06 -3.16 -13.49
CA GLU A 7 -8.29 -3.41 -12.27
C GLU A 7 -9.16 -3.37 -11.02
N ILE A 8 -10.07 -2.39 -10.88
CA ILE A 8 -11.03 -2.34 -9.78
C ILE A 8 -11.82 -3.65 -9.72
N ASN A 9 -12.43 -4.08 -10.83
CA ASN A 9 -13.22 -5.31 -10.90
C ASN A 9 -12.39 -6.56 -10.53
N ARG A 10 -11.12 -6.61 -10.94
CA ARG A 10 -10.21 -7.72 -10.64
C ARG A 10 -9.93 -7.81 -9.14
N TYR A 11 -9.60 -6.68 -8.51
CA TYR A 11 -9.30 -6.65 -7.07
C TYR A 11 -10.56 -6.83 -6.22
N ASP A 12 -11.69 -6.29 -6.63
CA ASP A 12 -12.97 -6.51 -5.97
C ASP A 12 -13.38 -7.99 -5.95
N LYS A 13 -13.23 -8.71 -7.08
CA LYS A 13 -13.48 -10.16 -7.13
C LYS A 13 -12.53 -10.95 -6.23
N ARG A 14 -11.26 -10.52 -6.16
CA ARG A 14 -10.27 -11.16 -5.28
C ARG A 14 -10.60 -10.91 -3.81
N ALA A 15 -11.03 -9.71 -3.45
CA ALA A 15 -11.45 -9.35 -2.11
C ALA A 15 -12.69 -10.14 -1.68
N ASP A 16 -13.71 -10.25 -2.54
CA ASP A 16 -14.91 -11.08 -2.29
C ASP A 16 -14.55 -12.54 -2.02
N SER A 17 -13.61 -13.10 -2.80
CA SER A 17 -13.14 -14.48 -2.60
C SER A 17 -12.46 -14.66 -1.24
N LEU A 18 -11.72 -13.67 -0.76
CA LEU A 18 -11.05 -13.74 0.54
C LEU A 18 -12.01 -13.55 1.72
N LEU A 19 -12.97 -12.64 1.62
CA LEU A 19 -14.02 -12.46 2.61
C LEU A 19 -14.81 -13.77 2.82
N ASN A 20 -15.02 -14.52 1.74
CA ASN A 20 -15.75 -15.79 1.78
C ASN A 20 -14.90 -17.00 2.26
N THR A 21 -13.59 -16.97 2.09
CA THR A 21 -12.73 -18.15 2.36
C THR A 21 -11.80 -17.99 3.56
N ASN A 22 -11.60 -16.77 4.04
CA ASN A 22 -10.67 -16.44 5.15
C ASN A 22 -9.22 -16.92 4.91
N LYS A 23 -8.83 -17.19 3.66
CA LYS A 23 -7.49 -17.67 3.26
C LYS A 23 -6.71 -16.59 2.54
N LEU A 24 -5.72 -16.00 3.22
CA LEU A 24 -4.74 -15.12 2.59
C LEU A 24 -3.68 -15.92 1.80
N PRO A 25 -3.25 -15.45 0.63
CA PRO A 25 -2.07 -16.02 -0.02
C PRO A 25 -0.85 -15.82 0.88
N ILE A 26 -0.11 -16.89 1.13
CA ILE A 26 1.07 -16.85 2.00
C ILE A 26 2.27 -16.39 1.16
N LEU A 27 2.78 -15.19 1.42
CA LEU A 27 4.00 -14.63 0.81
C LEU A 27 5.22 -15.54 0.94
N ASN A 28 5.26 -16.41 1.96
CA ASN A 28 6.36 -17.33 2.25
C ASN A 28 6.59 -18.44 1.21
N LYS A 29 5.77 -18.53 0.16
CA LYS A 29 5.90 -19.53 -0.93
C LYS A 29 6.29 -18.93 -2.27
N LEU A 30 6.70 -17.66 -2.30
CA LEU A 30 7.13 -17.03 -3.55
C LEU A 30 8.53 -17.52 -3.96
N PRO A 31 8.79 -17.73 -5.26
CA PRO A 31 10.12 -18.02 -5.75
C PRO A 31 11.14 -16.96 -5.35
N ALA A 32 12.40 -17.34 -5.19
CA ALA A 32 13.48 -16.46 -4.72
C ALA A 32 13.59 -15.14 -5.53
N TYR A 33 13.43 -15.20 -6.85
CA TYR A 33 13.51 -14.01 -7.72
C TYR A 33 12.39 -13.00 -7.46
N VAL A 34 11.27 -13.41 -6.88
CA VAL A 34 10.19 -12.52 -6.43
C VAL A 34 10.45 -12.05 -5.00
N ASN A 35 10.99 -12.93 -4.16
CA ASN A 35 11.17 -12.67 -2.72
C ASN A 35 12.34 -11.69 -2.44
N ILE A 36 13.44 -11.75 -3.22
CA ILE A 36 14.62 -10.89 -3.01
C ILE A 36 14.29 -9.39 -3.08
N PRO A 37 13.55 -8.87 -4.09
CA PRO A 37 13.14 -7.48 -4.12
C PRO A 37 12.34 -7.05 -2.88
N TYR A 38 11.45 -7.91 -2.38
CA TYR A 38 10.69 -7.62 -1.15
C TYR A 38 11.58 -7.59 0.11
N GLN A 39 12.58 -8.45 0.20
CA GLN A 39 13.55 -8.39 1.31
C GLN A 39 14.31 -7.07 1.32
N TYR A 40 14.74 -6.60 0.15
CA TYR A 40 15.43 -5.32 0.02
C TYR A 40 14.50 -4.12 0.32
N TYR A 41 13.27 -4.18 -0.14
CA TYR A 41 12.23 -3.20 0.18
C TYR A 41 12.04 -3.06 1.70
N PHE A 42 11.85 -4.17 2.43
CA PHE A 42 11.73 -4.14 3.88
C PHE A 42 13.03 -3.73 4.60
N TYR A 43 14.19 -4.08 4.05
CA TYR A 43 15.47 -3.59 4.56
C TYR A 43 15.57 -2.05 4.49
N LEU A 44 15.19 -1.44 3.36
CA LEU A 44 15.19 0.02 3.20
C LEU A 44 14.20 0.69 4.16
N LEU A 45 12.99 0.13 4.31
CA LEU A 45 12.01 0.60 5.27
C LEU A 45 12.54 0.52 6.71
N GLY A 46 13.24 -0.54 7.07
CA GLY A 46 13.85 -0.72 8.39
C GLY A 46 14.92 0.32 8.75
N LYS A 47 15.41 1.10 7.77
CA LYS A 47 16.31 2.24 8.01
C LYS A 47 15.57 3.52 8.40
N LYS A 48 14.25 3.54 8.36
CA LYS A 48 13.44 4.72 8.68
C LYS A 48 13.08 4.76 10.16
N PRO A 49 12.95 5.95 10.76
CA PRO A 49 12.55 6.07 12.15
C PRO A 49 11.20 5.38 12.42
N SER A 50 11.08 4.72 13.55
CA SER A 50 9.80 4.22 14.05
C SER A 50 8.82 5.39 14.24
N GLN A 51 7.51 5.12 14.14
CA GLN A 51 6.45 6.12 14.23
C GLN A 51 6.42 7.14 13.08
N SER A 52 7.28 7.00 12.04
CA SER A 52 7.13 7.79 10.83
C SER A 52 5.75 7.60 10.21
N LYS A 53 5.17 8.69 9.69
CA LYS A 53 3.93 8.63 8.90
C LYS A 53 4.24 8.02 7.55
N LEU A 54 3.69 6.86 7.28
CA LEU A 54 3.92 6.09 6.06
C LEU A 54 2.63 5.99 5.25
N LEU A 55 2.70 6.34 3.97
CA LEU A 55 1.65 6.07 2.99
C LEU A 55 2.03 4.84 2.16
N GLU A 56 1.16 3.84 2.16
CA GLU A 56 1.25 2.66 1.29
C GLU A 56 0.27 2.82 0.13
N ILE A 57 0.78 2.86 -1.11
CA ILE A 57 -0.02 3.03 -2.33
C ILE A 57 -0.24 1.67 -3.00
N GLY A 58 -1.50 1.40 -3.36
CA GLY A 58 -1.90 0.14 -4.00
C GLY A 58 -1.71 -1.05 -3.07
N ALA A 59 -2.19 -0.93 -1.84
CA ALA A 59 -1.97 -1.89 -0.76
C ALA A 59 -2.69 -3.24 -0.96
N GLY A 60 -3.61 -3.33 -1.92
CA GLY A 60 -4.43 -4.51 -2.11
C GLY A 60 -5.22 -4.83 -0.84
N MET A 61 -5.12 -6.06 -0.37
CA MET A 61 -5.78 -6.50 0.87
C MET A 61 -4.84 -6.51 2.07
N GLY A 62 -3.77 -5.71 2.02
CA GLY A 62 -2.86 -5.49 3.14
C GLY A 62 -1.86 -6.62 3.35
N GLU A 63 -1.36 -7.23 2.27
CA GLU A 63 -0.33 -8.26 2.35
C GLU A 63 0.96 -7.70 2.98
N ASN A 64 1.38 -6.50 2.58
CA ASN A 64 2.56 -5.82 3.14
C ASN A 64 2.24 -5.01 4.40
N THR A 65 1.01 -4.50 4.50
CA THR A 65 0.56 -3.65 5.62
C THR A 65 0.86 -4.27 6.98
N SER A 66 0.68 -5.59 7.13
CA SER A 66 1.02 -6.30 8.38
C SER A 66 2.48 -6.09 8.79
N SER A 67 3.40 -6.18 7.83
CA SER A 67 4.84 -6.00 8.08
C SER A 67 5.17 -4.56 8.43
N LEU A 68 4.53 -3.59 7.74
CA LEU A 68 4.70 -2.16 8.02
C LEU A 68 4.25 -1.80 9.44
N LEU A 69 3.12 -2.35 9.88
CA LEU A 69 2.62 -2.17 11.25
C LEU A 69 3.55 -2.78 12.30
N ASN A 70 4.10 -3.97 12.02
CA ASN A 70 5.10 -4.61 12.89
C ASN A 70 6.42 -3.82 12.98
N MET A 71 6.74 -3.02 11.97
CA MET A 71 7.87 -2.09 11.97
C MET A 71 7.56 -0.77 12.70
N SER A 72 6.40 -0.67 13.35
CA SER A 72 5.96 0.46 14.17
C SER A 72 5.76 1.77 13.40
N PHE A 73 5.44 1.72 12.11
CA PHE A 73 5.00 2.89 11.35
C PHE A 73 3.56 3.31 11.72
N LYS A 74 3.25 4.58 11.52
CA LYS A 74 1.87 5.06 11.42
C LYS A 74 1.43 4.93 9.96
N VAL A 75 0.70 3.86 9.68
CA VAL A 75 0.40 3.43 8.30
C VAL A 75 -0.94 3.97 7.84
N THR A 76 -0.93 4.66 6.71
CA THR A 76 -2.12 4.94 5.91
C THR A 76 -1.98 4.15 4.61
N SER A 77 -2.86 3.17 4.39
CA SER A 77 -2.86 2.37 3.17
C SER A 77 -3.95 2.86 2.22
N THR A 78 -3.63 2.90 0.92
CA THR A 78 -4.60 3.26 -0.12
C THR A 78 -4.69 2.19 -1.19
N ASP A 79 -5.89 2.03 -1.73
CA ASP A 79 -6.15 1.21 -2.91
C ASP A 79 -7.33 1.79 -3.68
N ILE A 80 -7.41 1.53 -4.98
CA ILE A 80 -8.53 1.99 -5.81
C ILE A 80 -9.79 1.14 -5.59
N SER A 81 -9.63 -0.10 -5.11
CA SER A 81 -10.72 -1.03 -4.81
C SER A 81 -11.31 -0.74 -3.43
N SER A 82 -12.56 -0.34 -3.38
CA SER A 82 -13.29 -0.14 -2.13
C SER A 82 -13.42 -1.41 -1.29
N LYS A 83 -13.55 -2.57 -1.93
CA LYS A 83 -13.62 -3.87 -1.26
C LYS A 83 -12.29 -4.28 -0.65
N SER A 84 -11.17 -3.98 -1.32
CA SER A 84 -9.82 -4.18 -0.75
C SER A 84 -9.64 -3.36 0.53
N ILE A 85 -10.10 -2.10 0.51
CA ILE A 85 -10.07 -1.21 1.68
C ILE A 85 -10.95 -1.74 2.81
N GLU A 86 -12.14 -2.27 2.51
CA GLU A 86 -13.02 -2.89 3.51
C GLU A 86 -12.34 -4.09 4.19
N VAL A 87 -11.72 -4.98 3.41
CA VAL A 87 -10.94 -6.12 3.94
C VAL A 87 -9.83 -5.63 4.88
N MET A 88 -9.08 -4.61 4.48
CA MET A 88 -8.00 -4.05 5.31
C MET A 88 -8.52 -3.44 6.60
N ARG A 89 -9.59 -2.65 6.55
CA ARG A 89 -10.20 -2.05 7.74
C ARG A 89 -10.64 -3.11 8.75
N ASN A 90 -11.26 -4.18 8.28
CA ASN A 90 -11.65 -5.30 9.13
C ASN A 90 -10.44 -6.03 9.72
N LYS A 91 -9.46 -6.37 8.89
CA LYS A 91 -8.26 -7.12 9.26
C LYS A 91 -7.40 -6.38 10.29
N PHE A 92 -7.26 -5.08 10.14
CA PHE A 92 -6.37 -4.25 10.96
C PHE A 92 -7.11 -3.36 11.96
N SER A 93 -8.39 -3.63 12.22
CA SER A 93 -9.25 -2.84 13.11
C SER A 93 -8.70 -2.63 14.53
N LYS A 94 -7.83 -3.52 15.00
CA LYS A 94 -7.22 -3.48 16.33
C LYS A 94 -5.96 -2.60 16.42
N TYR A 95 -5.45 -2.12 15.28
CA TYR A 95 -4.24 -1.31 15.22
C TYR A 95 -4.59 0.18 15.26
N SER A 96 -4.27 0.86 16.36
CA SER A 96 -4.51 2.30 16.51
C SER A 96 -3.63 3.19 15.62
N ASN A 97 -2.54 2.63 15.07
CA ASN A 97 -1.61 3.27 14.15
C ASN A 97 -1.90 2.94 12.68
N PHE A 98 -3.10 2.46 12.35
CA PHE A 98 -3.55 2.10 11.02
C PHE A 98 -4.75 2.92 10.56
N SER A 99 -4.73 3.34 9.30
CA SER A 99 -5.89 3.83 8.55
C SER A 99 -5.84 3.32 7.11
N ALA A 100 -7.00 3.23 6.46
CA ALA A 100 -7.08 2.86 5.05
C ALA A 100 -8.16 3.67 4.33
N GLU A 101 -7.85 4.14 3.11
CA GLU A 101 -8.73 4.98 2.31
C GLU A 101 -8.76 4.52 0.85
N VAL A 102 -9.94 4.62 0.23
CA VAL A 102 -10.07 4.43 -1.21
C VAL A 102 -9.46 5.63 -1.90
N ALA A 103 -8.45 5.41 -2.72
CA ALA A 103 -7.79 6.48 -3.45
C ALA A 103 -7.21 6.02 -4.78
N ASP A 104 -7.33 6.89 -5.78
CA ASP A 104 -6.56 6.79 -7.00
C ASP A 104 -5.16 7.37 -6.75
N MET A 105 -4.11 6.61 -7.10
CA MET A 105 -2.73 7.07 -6.94
C MET A 105 -2.37 8.28 -7.79
N GLU A 106 -3.14 8.55 -8.85
CA GLU A 106 -2.99 9.74 -9.68
C GLU A 106 -3.64 10.99 -9.07
N LYS A 107 -4.42 10.83 -7.98
CA LYS A 107 -5.07 11.92 -7.26
C LYS A 107 -5.24 11.56 -5.79
N LEU A 108 -4.18 11.67 -5.00
CA LEU A 108 -4.19 11.30 -3.59
C LEU A 108 -4.95 12.33 -2.75
N PRO A 109 -5.88 11.89 -1.87
CA PRO A 109 -6.73 12.79 -1.07
C PRO A 109 -6.02 13.33 0.18
N PHE A 110 -4.72 13.59 0.08
CA PHE A 110 -3.91 14.06 1.20
C PHE A 110 -3.32 15.45 0.91
N ALA A 111 -3.09 16.22 1.97
CA ALA A 111 -2.41 17.50 1.87
C ALA A 111 -0.94 17.32 1.47
N ASP A 112 -0.34 18.38 0.93
CA ASP A 112 1.09 18.43 0.65
C ASP A 112 1.91 18.16 1.92
N GLU A 113 3.09 17.59 1.76
CA GLU A 113 4.05 17.35 2.84
C GLU A 113 3.46 16.59 4.06
N SER A 114 2.58 15.60 3.82
CA SER A 114 1.87 14.85 4.87
C SER A 114 2.63 13.65 5.41
N PHE A 115 3.50 13.03 4.59
CA PHE A 115 4.13 11.75 4.89
C PHE A 115 5.66 11.82 4.93
N ASP A 116 6.25 11.07 5.85
CA ASP A 116 7.70 10.92 5.95
C ASP A 116 8.22 9.87 4.95
N VAL A 117 7.39 8.87 4.67
CA VAL A 117 7.68 7.77 3.77
C VAL A 117 6.46 7.50 2.89
N VAL A 118 6.67 7.32 1.59
CA VAL A 118 5.71 6.73 0.67
C VAL A 118 6.28 5.42 0.16
N CYS A 119 5.49 4.39 0.11
CA CYS A 119 5.94 3.10 -0.40
C CYS A 119 4.90 2.43 -1.31
N SER A 120 5.38 1.60 -2.22
CA SER A 120 4.53 0.81 -3.09
C SER A 120 5.22 -0.50 -3.48
N ALA A 121 4.53 -1.60 -3.29
CA ALA A 121 5.06 -2.93 -3.58
C ALA A 121 4.44 -3.52 -4.86
N GLY A 122 4.71 -2.87 -6.00
CA GLY A 122 4.38 -3.39 -7.33
C GLY A 122 3.10 -2.86 -7.97
N SER A 123 2.52 -1.75 -7.46
CA SER A 123 1.28 -1.17 -8.01
C SER A 123 1.50 0.04 -8.93
N LEU A 124 2.67 0.67 -8.93
CA LEU A 124 2.88 1.93 -9.66
C LEU A 124 2.68 1.83 -11.17
N SER A 125 2.88 0.65 -11.75
CA SER A 125 2.68 0.40 -13.19
C SER A 125 1.20 0.46 -13.64
N TYR A 126 0.26 0.57 -12.72
CA TYR A 126 -1.17 0.67 -13.02
C TYR A 126 -1.65 2.11 -13.26
N GLY A 127 -0.81 3.12 -13.02
CA GLY A 127 -1.11 4.53 -13.28
C GLY A 127 -0.21 5.16 -14.34
N ASP A 128 -0.50 6.42 -14.69
CA ASP A 128 0.43 7.27 -15.42
C ASP A 128 1.61 7.60 -14.50
N ASN A 129 2.78 7.08 -14.81
CA ASN A 129 3.95 7.22 -13.95
C ASN A 129 4.32 8.68 -13.67
N ALA A 130 4.16 9.59 -14.62
CA ALA A 130 4.48 11.01 -14.40
C ALA A 130 3.49 11.67 -13.42
N VAL A 131 2.20 11.37 -13.57
CA VAL A 131 1.15 11.88 -12.68
C VAL A 131 1.33 11.30 -11.29
N VAL A 132 1.52 9.99 -11.17
CA VAL A 132 1.72 9.29 -9.89
C VAL A 132 2.94 9.83 -9.15
N MET A 133 4.08 10.02 -9.85
CA MET A 133 5.30 10.55 -9.23
C MET A 133 5.13 11.99 -8.75
N ASN A 134 4.37 12.82 -9.46
CA ASN A 134 4.05 14.18 -9.02
C ASN A 134 3.19 14.17 -7.73
N GLU A 135 2.21 13.29 -7.64
CA GLU A 135 1.40 13.13 -6.43
C GLU A 135 2.22 12.60 -5.24
N ILE A 136 3.08 11.61 -5.48
CA ILE A 136 4.01 11.10 -4.46
C ILE A 136 4.92 12.23 -3.95
N TYR A 137 5.51 13.01 -4.87
CA TYR A 137 6.37 14.14 -4.51
C TYR A 137 5.59 15.19 -3.70
N ARG A 138 4.36 15.51 -4.10
CA ARG A 138 3.51 16.48 -3.41
C ARG A 138 3.20 16.09 -1.97
N VAL A 139 2.85 14.82 -1.73
CA VAL A 139 2.48 14.35 -0.39
C VAL A 139 3.67 14.01 0.51
N LEU A 140 4.86 13.86 -0.05
CA LEU A 140 6.09 13.67 0.73
C LEU A 140 6.54 14.97 1.40
N LYS A 141 6.90 14.89 2.66
CA LYS A 141 7.58 15.98 3.36
C LYS A 141 8.95 16.26 2.75
N LYS A 142 9.48 17.46 2.97
CA LYS A 142 10.89 17.78 2.67
C LYS A 142 11.81 16.78 3.40
N GLY A 143 12.67 16.11 2.63
CA GLY A 143 13.53 15.03 3.14
C GLY A 143 12.83 13.70 3.33
N GLY A 144 11.56 13.60 3.00
CA GLY A 144 10.83 12.34 2.90
C GLY A 144 11.36 11.46 1.77
N VAL A 145 11.02 10.19 1.81
CA VAL A 145 11.52 9.21 0.82
C VAL A 145 10.41 8.36 0.27
N MET A 146 10.58 7.99 -1.01
CA MET A 146 9.81 6.92 -1.65
C MET A 146 10.65 5.64 -1.70
N ILE A 147 10.01 4.49 -1.43
CA ILE A 147 10.59 3.14 -1.46
C ILE A 147 9.68 2.21 -2.24
#